data_1fc21ae13459b76f1fe3c3f93b9bf816
#
_entry.id   1fc21ae13459b76f1fe3c3f93b9bf816
#
_cell.length_a   1.000
_cell.length_b   1.000
_cell.length_c   1.000
_cell.angle_alpha   90.00
_cell.angle_beta   90.00
_cell.angle_gamma   90.00
#
_symmetry.space_group_name_H-M   'P 1'
#
loop_
_entity.id
_entity.type
_entity.pdbx_description
1 polymer ?
#
loop_
_entity_poly.entity_id
_entity_poly.type
_entity_poly.pdbx_seq_one_letter_code
_entity_poly.pdbx_strand_id
1 'polypeptide(L)'
;MPAAAQLKIMPLGNSITQGNLEHPGYKYRLWKKLVDAEVDVEFVGSHDVNEGGAPAVKGEVYKGEIFTNRNEGHWGWRADEILHGSDRNRQAGRLKEWLRDYSPDVVLLHLGSNDVMQEQPVEETIAELEAVIREIRKKNPDATILMAQLIPMYYNKVGPNTIERLKNFNAQIPVLADRLNTAQSPVIVVDQYADFDPTPGADTWDGIHPNASGEEKMAKRWLQAIMNEVIVPLPVELSAFNARSTLQGGVLLEWQTASETNNAYFEVQRSQTGEDFEEVARIKGAGTTVVPQSYTYTDSAATAGTLYYRLKQVDTDGTSHISKVVQVQVKARSQSLMVYPTSSRGQHVTVHLQHHQSTEVAQVHVYTKEGKLVHKLENLPGNNGIFSTRILTEELHGAGIYLVRVVAGDKVYSSKFVLER
;
A
#
# COMPACT_ATOMS: atom_id res chain seq x y z
N MET A 1 4.93 13.07 19.35
CA MET A 1 4.88 13.60 17.98
C MET A 1 3.74 14.61 17.95
N PRO A 2 3.80 15.77 17.27
CA PRO A 2 2.62 16.60 17.10
C PRO A 2 1.54 15.76 16.41
N ALA A 3 0.32 15.82 16.90
CA ALA A 3 -0.81 15.21 16.23
C ALA A 3 -0.86 15.72 14.78
N ALA A 4 -1.05 14.83 13.81
CA ALA A 4 -1.31 15.26 12.43
C ALA A 4 -2.53 16.20 12.47
N ALA A 5 -2.49 17.30 11.70
CA ALA A 5 -3.62 18.20 11.65
C ALA A 5 -4.83 17.47 11.09
N GLN A 6 -5.98 17.61 11.75
CA GLN A 6 -7.24 17.02 11.30
C GLN A 6 -7.58 17.48 9.87
N LEU A 7 -7.86 16.53 8.96
CA LEU A 7 -8.15 16.81 7.56
C LEU A 7 -9.56 17.39 7.40
N LYS A 8 -9.68 18.62 6.89
CA LYS A 8 -10.96 19.30 6.69
C LYS A 8 -11.55 19.01 5.32
N ILE A 9 -12.60 18.22 5.27
CA ILE A 9 -13.29 17.82 4.05
C ILE A 9 -14.60 18.58 3.89
N MET A 10 -14.78 19.26 2.76
CA MET A 10 -16.03 19.94 2.41
C MET A 10 -16.81 19.13 1.37
N PRO A 11 -17.90 18.44 1.74
CA PRO A 11 -18.85 17.90 0.77
C PRO A 11 -19.64 19.07 0.16
N LEU A 12 -19.43 19.34 -1.14
CA LEU A 12 -20.07 20.44 -1.87
C LEU A 12 -20.93 19.89 -3.01
N GLY A 13 -22.18 20.30 -3.08
CA GLY A 13 -23.08 19.88 -4.14
C GLY A 13 -24.53 20.32 -3.96
N ASN A 14 -25.43 19.49 -4.45
CA ASN A 14 -26.87 19.72 -4.41
C ASN A 14 -27.59 18.72 -3.47
N SER A 15 -28.82 18.33 -3.80
CA SER A 15 -29.63 17.35 -3.06
C SER A 15 -28.94 16.02 -2.82
N ILE A 16 -28.14 15.54 -3.78
CA ILE A 16 -27.40 14.26 -3.68
C ILE A 16 -26.33 14.35 -2.58
N THR A 17 -25.71 15.52 -2.39
CA THR A 17 -24.78 15.80 -1.30
C THR A 17 -25.51 16.09 0.00
N GLN A 18 -26.57 16.88 -0.01
CA GLN A 18 -27.33 17.22 1.20
C GLN A 18 -28.02 16.02 1.84
N GLY A 19 -28.73 15.21 1.02
CA GLY A 19 -29.60 14.14 1.50
C GLY A 19 -30.92 14.67 2.10
N ASN A 20 -31.80 13.77 2.55
CA ASN A 20 -33.04 14.06 3.27
C ASN A 20 -33.09 13.29 4.60
N LEU A 21 -34.26 13.29 5.28
CA LEU A 21 -34.41 12.63 6.59
C LEU A 21 -34.29 11.10 6.51
N GLU A 22 -34.70 10.48 5.41
CA GLU A 22 -34.67 9.01 5.22
C GLU A 22 -33.37 8.57 4.57
N HIS A 23 -32.78 9.39 3.72
CA HIS A 23 -31.56 9.13 2.95
C HIS A 23 -30.52 10.20 3.30
N PRO A 24 -29.64 9.97 4.30
CA PRO A 24 -28.73 10.99 4.83
C PRO A 24 -27.60 11.40 3.88
N GLY A 25 -27.51 10.74 2.73
CA GLY A 25 -26.48 10.96 1.73
C GLY A 25 -25.20 10.16 2.02
N TYR A 26 -24.31 10.12 1.02
CA TYR A 26 -23.07 9.36 1.08
C TYR A 26 -22.14 9.77 2.23
N LYS A 27 -22.28 10.98 2.78
CA LYS A 27 -21.41 11.58 3.81
C LYS A 27 -21.29 10.72 5.06
N TYR A 28 -22.42 10.22 5.57
CA TYR A 28 -22.42 9.37 6.75
C TYR A 28 -21.64 8.06 6.56
N ARG A 29 -21.85 7.40 5.41
CA ARG A 29 -21.16 6.17 5.07
C ARG A 29 -19.67 6.40 4.83
N LEU A 30 -19.33 7.51 4.17
CA LEU A 30 -17.95 7.93 3.94
C LEU A 30 -17.23 8.20 5.27
N TRP A 31 -17.87 8.95 6.17
CA TRP A 31 -17.32 9.24 7.49
C TRP A 31 -16.99 7.94 8.27
N LYS A 32 -17.90 6.97 8.32
CA LYS A 32 -17.63 5.67 8.98
C LYS A 32 -16.42 4.96 8.36
N LYS A 33 -16.28 4.99 7.03
CA LYS A 33 -15.16 4.38 6.34
C LYS A 33 -13.84 5.10 6.61
N LEU A 34 -13.85 6.42 6.73
CA LEU A 34 -12.68 7.21 7.11
C LEU A 34 -12.27 6.92 8.56
N VAL A 35 -13.21 6.79 9.49
CA VAL A 35 -12.97 6.35 10.87
C VAL A 35 -12.42 4.92 10.90
N ASP A 36 -12.96 4.01 10.06
CA ASP A 36 -12.42 2.63 9.95
C ASP A 36 -10.99 2.59 9.40
N ALA A 37 -10.64 3.55 8.54
CA ALA A 37 -9.30 3.73 7.99
C ALA A 37 -8.37 4.55 8.91
N GLU A 38 -8.81 4.88 10.13
CA GLU A 38 -8.05 5.66 11.13
C GLU A 38 -7.61 7.05 10.62
N VAL A 39 -8.40 7.65 9.72
CA VAL A 39 -8.15 8.99 9.20
C VAL A 39 -8.83 10.01 10.10
N ASP A 40 -8.05 10.90 10.69
CA ASP A 40 -8.59 12.02 11.49
C ASP A 40 -9.17 13.09 10.58
N VAL A 41 -10.50 13.15 10.50
CA VAL A 41 -11.24 14.03 9.58
C VAL A 41 -12.28 14.87 10.28
N GLU A 42 -12.44 16.10 9.80
CA GLU A 42 -13.54 16.99 10.11
C GLU A 42 -14.33 17.31 8.83
N PHE A 43 -15.62 16.99 8.79
CA PHE A 43 -16.47 17.54 7.74
C PHE A 43 -16.79 18.99 8.04
N VAL A 44 -16.54 19.88 7.08
CA VAL A 44 -16.79 21.33 7.18
C VAL A 44 -17.89 21.76 6.22
N GLY A 45 -18.60 22.83 6.60
CA GLY A 45 -19.68 23.41 5.82
C GLY A 45 -20.49 24.41 6.64
N SER A 46 -21.30 25.24 5.97
CA SER A 46 -22.11 26.27 6.61
C SER A 46 -23.30 25.69 7.38
N HIS A 47 -23.74 24.47 7.03
CA HIS A 47 -24.86 23.82 7.70
C HIS A 47 -24.59 22.32 7.96
N ASP A 48 -25.44 21.74 8.80
CA ASP A 48 -25.38 20.36 9.27
C ASP A 48 -26.77 19.68 9.23
N VAL A 49 -27.66 20.19 8.39
CA VAL A 49 -29.04 19.72 8.21
C VAL A 49 -29.24 19.19 6.79
N ASN A 50 -30.11 18.20 6.67
CA ASN A 50 -30.58 17.67 5.39
C ASN A 50 -31.87 18.37 4.99
N GLU A 51 -32.39 18.06 3.78
CA GLU A 51 -33.72 18.47 3.40
C GLU A 51 -34.76 17.91 4.39
N GLY A 52 -35.59 18.78 4.95
CA GLY A 52 -36.55 18.44 5.99
C GLY A 52 -36.05 18.52 7.44
N GLY A 53 -34.73 18.77 7.67
CA GLY A 53 -34.20 18.97 9.02
C GLY A 53 -32.93 18.13 9.32
N ALA A 54 -32.68 17.93 10.62
CA ALA A 54 -31.56 17.16 11.07
C ALA A 54 -31.79 15.64 10.84
N PRO A 55 -30.90 14.93 10.11
CA PRO A 55 -31.06 13.49 9.93
C PRO A 55 -30.79 12.73 11.23
N ALA A 56 -31.43 11.57 11.41
CA ALA A 56 -31.29 10.75 12.61
C ALA A 56 -29.86 10.34 12.93
N VAL A 57 -29.00 10.21 11.91
CA VAL A 57 -27.57 9.84 12.05
C VAL A 57 -26.69 10.98 12.57
N LYS A 58 -27.18 12.24 12.61
CA LYS A 58 -26.42 13.37 13.16
C LYS A 58 -26.20 13.17 14.66
N GLY A 59 -24.97 13.27 15.11
CA GLY A 59 -24.59 13.03 16.50
C GLY A 59 -24.36 11.56 16.83
N GLU A 60 -24.47 10.64 15.86
CA GLU A 60 -24.11 9.24 16.08
C GLU A 60 -22.63 9.11 16.43
N VAL A 61 -22.33 8.27 17.42
CA VAL A 61 -20.97 7.96 17.87
C VAL A 61 -20.53 6.62 17.26
N TYR A 62 -19.40 6.61 16.57
CA TYR A 62 -18.80 5.41 16.01
C TYR A 62 -17.31 5.36 16.33
N LYS A 63 -16.83 4.31 17.01
CA LYS A 63 -15.44 4.16 17.48
C LYS A 63 -14.89 5.37 18.25
N GLY A 64 -15.73 6.09 18.95
CA GLY A 64 -15.36 7.28 19.74
C GLY A 64 -15.51 8.62 19.01
N GLU A 65 -15.70 8.60 17.70
CA GLU A 65 -15.89 9.78 16.86
C GLU A 65 -17.39 10.15 16.72
N ILE A 66 -17.69 11.44 16.50
CA ILE A 66 -19.06 11.95 16.39
C ILE A 66 -19.32 12.45 14.97
N PHE A 67 -20.39 11.97 14.34
CA PHE A 67 -20.81 12.46 13.03
C PHE A 67 -21.51 13.82 13.12
N THR A 68 -20.89 14.87 12.58
CA THR A 68 -21.40 16.23 12.62
C THR A 68 -22.37 16.58 11.50
N ASN A 69 -22.37 15.84 10.39
CA ASN A 69 -23.11 16.07 9.16
C ASN A 69 -22.85 17.42 8.46
N ARG A 70 -21.76 18.13 8.78
CA ARG A 70 -21.45 19.41 8.14
C ARG A 70 -21.20 19.25 6.64
N ASN A 71 -21.76 20.16 5.84
CA ASN A 71 -21.66 20.12 4.37
C ASN A 71 -22.11 21.43 3.71
N GLU A 72 -21.87 21.52 2.40
CA GLU A 72 -22.43 22.53 1.48
C GLU A 72 -23.29 21.84 0.40
N GLY A 73 -24.17 20.95 0.82
CA GLY A 73 -25.19 20.39 -0.05
C GLY A 73 -26.46 21.24 -0.02
N HIS A 74 -26.92 21.72 -1.17
CA HIS A 74 -28.09 22.61 -1.26
C HIS A 74 -29.13 22.00 -2.21
N TRP A 75 -30.26 21.57 -1.66
CA TRP A 75 -31.32 20.88 -2.38
C TRP A 75 -31.89 21.72 -3.54
N GLY A 76 -31.83 21.14 -4.76
CA GLY A 76 -32.35 21.77 -5.95
C GLY A 76 -31.47 22.88 -6.55
N TRP A 77 -30.29 23.18 -5.98
CA TRP A 77 -29.47 24.27 -6.45
C TRP A 77 -28.59 23.82 -7.65
N ARG A 78 -28.36 24.78 -8.56
CA ARG A 78 -27.44 24.73 -9.66
C ARG A 78 -26.06 25.29 -9.26
N ALA A 79 -25.11 25.21 -10.17
CA ALA A 79 -23.75 25.71 -9.95
C ALA A 79 -23.71 27.25 -9.82
N ASP A 80 -24.51 27.98 -10.59
CA ASP A 80 -24.66 29.45 -10.48
C ASP A 80 -25.21 29.86 -9.12
N GLU A 81 -26.16 29.11 -8.55
CA GLU A 81 -26.73 29.38 -7.25
C GLU A 81 -25.73 29.16 -6.11
N ILE A 82 -24.83 28.21 -6.22
CA ILE A 82 -23.72 28.03 -5.26
C ILE A 82 -22.80 29.27 -5.27
N LEU A 83 -22.52 29.85 -6.45
CA LEU A 83 -21.67 31.02 -6.60
C LEU A 83 -22.34 32.33 -6.12
N HIS A 84 -23.61 32.51 -6.46
CA HIS A 84 -24.26 33.79 -6.37
C HIS A 84 -25.36 33.86 -5.31
N GLY A 85 -25.78 32.71 -4.75
CA GLY A 85 -26.93 32.53 -3.91
C GLY A 85 -28.21 32.24 -4.70
N SER A 86 -29.22 31.68 -4.06
CA SER A 86 -30.48 31.33 -4.70
C SER A 86 -31.59 32.30 -4.28
N ASP A 87 -32.37 32.83 -5.25
CA ASP A 87 -33.55 33.63 -4.98
C ASP A 87 -34.63 32.87 -4.20
N ARG A 88 -34.60 31.52 -4.26
CA ARG A 88 -35.50 30.63 -3.53
C ARG A 88 -35.18 30.56 -2.02
N ASN A 89 -33.90 30.78 -1.66
CA ASN A 89 -33.46 30.79 -0.27
C ASN A 89 -32.27 31.75 -0.07
N ARG A 90 -32.57 33.05 -0.06
CA ARG A 90 -31.58 34.12 0.11
C ARG A 90 -30.83 34.09 1.44
N GLN A 91 -31.41 33.43 2.48
CA GLN A 91 -30.79 33.33 3.80
C GLN A 91 -29.68 32.23 3.83
N ALA A 92 -29.66 31.30 2.88
CA ALA A 92 -28.64 30.27 2.82
C ALA A 92 -27.27 30.84 2.47
N GLY A 93 -27.16 32.05 1.93
CA GLY A 93 -25.87 32.64 1.53
C GLY A 93 -25.33 32.09 0.22
N ARG A 94 -24.00 32.07 0.07
CA ARG A 94 -23.30 31.63 -1.10
C ARG A 94 -21.87 31.25 -0.75
N LEU A 95 -21.20 30.52 -1.63
CA LEU A 95 -19.86 29.94 -1.42
C LEU A 95 -18.84 30.93 -0.82
N LYS A 96 -18.72 32.14 -1.40
CA LYS A 96 -17.80 33.17 -0.89
C LYS A 96 -18.07 33.59 0.56
N GLU A 97 -19.30 33.54 0.98
CA GLU A 97 -19.70 33.89 2.34
C GLU A 97 -19.41 32.75 3.31
N TRP A 98 -19.75 31.52 2.93
CA TRP A 98 -19.49 30.33 3.73
C TRP A 98 -17.98 30.10 3.99
N LEU A 99 -17.14 30.28 2.96
CA LEU A 99 -15.69 30.14 3.08
C LEU A 99 -15.03 31.19 4.01
N ARG A 100 -15.76 32.16 4.58
CA ARG A 100 -15.21 33.02 5.64
C ARG A 100 -14.99 32.26 6.95
N ASP A 101 -15.85 31.30 7.24
CA ASP A 101 -15.91 30.64 8.55
C ASP A 101 -15.03 29.39 8.64
N TYR A 102 -14.67 28.77 7.50
CA TYR A 102 -13.82 27.59 7.45
C TYR A 102 -12.96 27.57 6.18
N SER A 103 -11.93 26.72 6.18
CA SER A 103 -11.00 26.51 5.07
C SER A 103 -10.89 25.01 4.80
N PRO A 104 -11.44 24.48 3.70
CA PRO A 104 -11.34 23.06 3.38
C PRO A 104 -9.94 22.72 2.85
N ASP A 105 -9.41 21.57 3.28
CA ASP A 105 -8.21 20.97 2.69
C ASP A 105 -8.59 20.13 1.47
N VAL A 106 -9.78 19.52 1.51
CA VAL A 106 -10.32 18.67 0.45
C VAL A 106 -11.76 19.07 0.16
N VAL A 107 -12.12 19.13 -1.11
CA VAL A 107 -13.50 19.36 -1.55
C VAL A 107 -14.01 18.18 -2.34
N LEU A 108 -15.15 17.61 -1.91
CA LEU A 108 -15.87 16.58 -2.65
C LEU A 108 -16.94 17.27 -3.50
N LEU A 109 -16.62 17.60 -4.74
CA LEU A 109 -17.47 18.37 -5.63
C LEU A 109 -18.35 17.45 -6.48
N HIS A 110 -19.65 17.34 -6.13
CA HIS A 110 -20.68 16.66 -6.92
C HIS A 110 -21.81 17.63 -7.25
N LEU A 111 -21.68 18.39 -8.33
CA LEU A 111 -22.54 19.52 -8.69
C LEU A 111 -22.78 19.54 -10.20
N GLY A 112 -23.96 19.98 -10.64
CA GLY A 112 -24.36 20.01 -12.06
C GLY A 112 -25.62 19.19 -12.37
N SER A 113 -26.13 18.37 -11.45
CA SER A 113 -27.30 17.50 -11.70
C SER A 113 -28.56 18.34 -11.99
N ASN A 114 -28.75 19.43 -11.26
CA ASN A 114 -29.90 20.33 -11.49
C ASN A 114 -29.75 21.15 -12.76
N ASP A 115 -28.53 21.55 -13.10
CA ASP A 115 -28.18 22.26 -14.34
C ASP A 115 -28.56 21.39 -15.54
N VAL A 116 -28.13 20.12 -15.52
CA VAL A 116 -28.48 19.12 -16.55
C VAL A 116 -29.99 18.91 -16.68
N MET A 117 -30.71 18.78 -15.54
CA MET A 117 -32.16 18.58 -15.54
C MET A 117 -32.95 19.83 -15.93
N GLN A 118 -32.45 21.02 -15.60
CA GLN A 118 -33.07 22.32 -15.91
C GLN A 118 -32.61 22.87 -17.29
N GLU A 119 -31.97 22.05 -18.09
CA GLU A 119 -31.60 22.32 -19.48
C GLU A 119 -30.59 23.47 -19.66
N GLN A 120 -29.77 23.76 -18.63
CA GLN A 120 -28.67 24.71 -18.77
C GLN A 120 -27.64 24.18 -19.80
N PRO A 121 -27.09 25.05 -20.67
CA PRO A 121 -26.00 24.67 -21.57
C PRO A 121 -24.82 24.08 -20.78
N VAL A 122 -24.27 22.97 -21.28
CA VAL A 122 -23.17 22.28 -20.57
C VAL A 122 -21.95 23.19 -20.40
N GLU A 123 -21.65 23.99 -21.41
CA GLU A 123 -20.53 24.93 -21.39
C GLU A 123 -20.67 26.00 -20.29
N GLU A 124 -21.88 26.46 -20.01
CA GLU A 124 -22.15 27.41 -18.92
C GLU A 124 -21.92 26.74 -17.56
N THR A 125 -22.46 25.54 -17.35
CA THR A 125 -22.25 24.78 -16.11
C THR A 125 -20.77 24.49 -15.88
N ILE A 126 -20.02 24.12 -16.92
CA ILE A 126 -18.57 23.88 -16.84
C ILE A 126 -17.81 25.16 -16.45
N ALA A 127 -18.19 26.33 -17.00
CA ALA A 127 -17.60 27.61 -16.61
C ALA A 127 -17.91 27.98 -15.14
N GLU A 128 -19.10 27.66 -14.66
CA GLU A 128 -19.50 27.88 -13.29
C GLU A 128 -18.75 26.95 -12.32
N LEU A 129 -18.54 25.67 -12.67
CA LEU A 129 -17.70 24.76 -11.88
C LEU A 129 -16.24 25.28 -11.80
N GLU A 130 -15.69 25.80 -12.90
CA GLU A 130 -14.40 26.46 -12.85
C GLU A 130 -14.39 27.65 -11.88
N ALA A 131 -15.44 28.49 -11.90
CA ALA A 131 -15.54 29.61 -10.99
C ALA A 131 -15.67 29.18 -9.53
N VAL A 132 -16.39 28.08 -9.24
CA VAL A 132 -16.48 27.46 -7.91
C VAL A 132 -15.08 27.06 -7.42
N ILE A 133 -14.32 26.35 -8.24
CA ILE A 133 -12.94 25.92 -7.90
C ILE A 133 -12.03 27.13 -7.66
N ARG A 134 -12.12 28.15 -8.50
CA ARG A 134 -11.36 29.40 -8.34
C ARG A 134 -11.72 30.13 -7.03
N GLU A 135 -12.98 30.14 -6.63
CA GLU A 135 -13.43 30.76 -5.36
C GLU A 135 -12.88 29.98 -4.15
N ILE A 136 -12.89 28.64 -4.19
CA ILE A 136 -12.28 27.77 -3.16
C ILE A 136 -10.79 28.08 -3.02
N ARG A 137 -10.06 28.17 -4.13
CA ARG A 137 -8.61 28.45 -4.15
C ARG A 137 -8.23 29.83 -3.64
N LYS A 138 -9.14 30.81 -3.67
CA LYS A 138 -8.89 32.11 -3.01
C LYS A 138 -8.83 31.97 -1.50
N LYS A 139 -9.55 31.00 -0.93
CA LYS A 139 -9.53 30.72 0.51
C LYS A 139 -8.40 29.79 0.91
N ASN A 140 -8.23 28.68 0.20
CA ASN A 140 -7.13 27.75 0.35
C ASN A 140 -6.49 27.45 -1.02
N PRO A 141 -5.34 28.03 -1.33
CA PRO A 141 -4.67 27.80 -2.61
C PRO A 141 -4.10 26.38 -2.75
N ASP A 142 -4.01 25.61 -1.65
CA ASP A 142 -3.50 24.25 -1.59
C ASP A 142 -4.63 23.19 -1.56
N ALA A 143 -5.90 23.60 -1.62
CA ALA A 143 -7.05 22.71 -1.53
C ALA A 143 -7.06 21.68 -2.67
N THR A 144 -7.17 20.40 -2.34
CA THR A 144 -7.40 19.32 -3.30
C THR A 144 -8.88 19.24 -3.67
N ILE A 145 -9.18 19.25 -4.97
CA ILE A 145 -10.55 19.16 -5.49
C ILE A 145 -10.79 17.76 -6.06
N LEU A 146 -11.60 16.96 -5.39
CA LEU A 146 -12.10 15.72 -5.92
C LEU A 146 -13.39 16.01 -6.68
N MET A 147 -13.33 16.04 -8.01
CA MET A 147 -14.43 16.45 -8.89
C MET A 147 -15.13 15.24 -9.47
N ALA A 148 -16.39 15.04 -9.11
CA ALA A 148 -17.16 13.89 -9.55
C ALA A 148 -17.70 14.05 -10.97
N GLN A 149 -17.64 12.97 -11.76
CA GLN A 149 -18.66 12.74 -12.76
C GLN A 149 -19.97 12.44 -12.06
N LEU A 150 -21.08 13.01 -12.57
CA LEU A 150 -22.41 12.85 -11.96
C LEU A 150 -22.87 11.39 -12.07
N ILE A 151 -23.55 10.89 -11.04
CA ILE A 151 -24.23 9.60 -11.09
C ILE A 151 -25.26 9.56 -12.23
N PRO A 152 -25.56 8.40 -12.83
CA PRO A 152 -26.58 8.28 -13.85
C PRO A 152 -27.97 8.57 -13.30
N MET A 153 -28.86 9.02 -14.17
CA MET A 153 -30.27 9.26 -13.88
C MET A 153 -31.16 8.26 -14.61
N TYR A 154 -32.32 7.91 -14.03
CA TYR A 154 -33.21 6.93 -14.61
C TYR A 154 -33.90 7.49 -15.86
N TYR A 155 -33.69 6.84 -17.00
CA TYR A 155 -34.18 7.27 -18.31
C TYR A 155 -35.70 7.58 -18.32
N ASN A 156 -36.51 6.68 -17.77
CA ASN A 156 -37.96 6.87 -17.73
C ASN A 156 -38.43 8.05 -16.85
N LYS A 157 -37.55 8.54 -16.00
CA LYS A 157 -37.81 9.71 -15.15
C LYS A 157 -37.49 11.03 -15.86
N VAL A 158 -36.33 11.09 -16.51
CA VAL A 158 -35.76 12.36 -17.01
C VAL A 158 -35.80 12.51 -18.53
N GLY A 159 -35.97 11.42 -19.27
CA GLY A 159 -36.05 11.40 -20.74
C GLY A 159 -34.68 11.46 -21.45
N PRO A 160 -34.70 11.23 -22.79
CA PRO A 160 -33.48 11.05 -23.57
C PRO A 160 -32.60 12.28 -23.65
N ASN A 161 -33.14 13.48 -23.73
CA ASN A 161 -32.37 14.72 -23.85
C ASN A 161 -31.55 14.99 -22.59
N THR A 162 -32.12 14.72 -21.41
CA THR A 162 -31.43 14.88 -20.14
C THR A 162 -30.31 13.86 -20.01
N ILE A 163 -30.52 12.62 -20.43
CA ILE A 163 -29.48 11.57 -20.43
C ILE A 163 -28.33 11.93 -21.37
N GLU A 164 -28.62 12.46 -22.55
CA GLU A 164 -27.59 12.91 -23.49
C GLU A 164 -26.80 14.09 -22.90
N ARG A 165 -27.49 15.08 -22.34
CA ARG A 165 -26.84 16.22 -21.68
C ARG A 165 -25.98 15.77 -20.51
N LEU A 166 -26.44 14.82 -19.68
CA LEU A 166 -25.67 14.23 -18.60
C LEU A 166 -24.37 13.57 -19.11
N LYS A 167 -24.44 12.79 -20.19
CA LYS A 167 -23.26 12.16 -20.80
C LYS A 167 -22.28 13.21 -21.33
N ASN A 168 -22.78 14.24 -22.00
CA ASN A 168 -21.98 15.33 -22.52
C ASN A 168 -21.30 16.11 -21.38
N PHE A 169 -22.04 16.40 -20.30
CA PHE A 169 -21.48 17.02 -19.09
C PHE A 169 -20.37 16.16 -18.49
N ASN A 170 -20.62 14.87 -18.24
CA ASN A 170 -19.63 13.95 -17.66
C ASN A 170 -18.38 13.81 -18.54
N ALA A 171 -18.51 13.89 -19.87
CA ALA A 171 -17.37 13.91 -20.78
C ALA A 171 -16.50 15.17 -20.67
N GLN A 172 -17.05 16.29 -20.22
CA GLN A 172 -16.30 17.52 -20.02
C GLN A 172 -15.58 17.59 -18.64
N ILE A 173 -15.99 16.80 -17.67
CA ILE A 173 -15.38 16.79 -16.32
C ILE A 173 -13.88 16.47 -16.37
N PRO A 174 -13.39 15.42 -17.07
CA PRO A 174 -11.95 15.18 -17.18
C PRO A 174 -11.19 16.33 -17.87
N VAL A 175 -11.79 16.93 -18.89
CA VAL A 175 -11.20 18.04 -19.63
C VAL A 175 -11.04 19.28 -18.72
N LEU A 176 -12.06 19.57 -17.90
CA LEU A 176 -12.00 20.66 -16.93
C LEU A 176 -10.97 20.35 -15.83
N ALA A 177 -10.94 19.14 -15.32
CA ALA A 177 -10.00 18.70 -14.30
C ALA A 177 -8.55 18.87 -14.78
N ASP A 178 -8.22 18.33 -15.96
CA ASP A 178 -6.87 18.44 -16.54
C ASP A 178 -6.44 19.90 -16.72
N ARG A 179 -7.33 20.75 -17.23
CA ARG A 179 -7.07 22.19 -17.43
C ARG A 179 -6.81 22.93 -16.12
N LEU A 180 -7.45 22.55 -15.02
CA LEU A 180 -7.34 23.20 -13.72
C LEU A 180 -6.34 22.54 -12.78
N ASN A 181 -5.85 21.34 -13.13
CA ASN A 181 -4.93 20.57 -12.28
C ASN A 181 -3.60 21.32 -12.13
N THR A 182 -3.12 21.42 -10.89
CA THR A 182 -1.81 21.96 -10.55
C THR A 182 -1.19 21.12 -9.44
N ALA A 183 0.15 21.11 -9.35
CA ALA A 183 0.84 20.42 -8.26
C ALA A 183 0.48 20.99 -6.87
N GLN A 184 0.17 22.30 -6.78
CA GLN A 184 -0.20 22.95 -5.53
C GLN A 184 -1.64 22.65 -5.11
N SER A 185 -2.56 22.57 -6.07
CA SER A 185 -3.99 22.32 -5.81
C SER A 185 -4.49 21.34 -6.87
N PRO A 186 -4.35 20.04 -6.61
CA PRO A 186 -4.77 19.01 -7.54
C PRO A 186 -6.28 19.06 -7.81
N VAL A 187 -6.68 18.79 -9.07
CA VAL A 187 -8.08 18.55 -9.45
C VAL A 187 -8.18 17.14 -10.03
N ILE A 188 -8.85 16.26 -9.30
CA ILE A 188 -8.86 14.83 -9.56
C ILE A 188 -10.26 14.39 -9.88
N VAL A 189 -10.43 13.65 -10.99
CA VAL A 189 -11.73 13.12 -11.40
C VAL A 189 -12.09 11.90 -10.57
N VAL A 190 -13.32 11.90 -10.04
CA VAL A 190 -13.91 10.74 -9.36
C VAL A 190 -15.09 10.22 -10.19
N ASP A 191 -14.94 9.05 -10.78
CA ASP A 191 -15.99 8.43 -11.54
C ASP A 191 -17.11 7.90 -10.62
N GLN A 192 -18.15 8.70 -10.45
CA GLN A 192 -19.35 8.28 -9.72
C GLN A 192 -20.40 7.65 -10.65
N TYR A 193 -20.16 7.63 -11.98
CA TYR A 193 -21.09 7.15 -12.98
C TYR A 193 -21.06 5.63 -13.21
N ALA A 194 -19.86 5.05 -13.33
CA ALA A 194 -19.71 3.62 -13.64
C ALA A 194 -20.34 2.73 -12.55
N ASP A 195 -20.84 1.56 -12.91
CA ASP A 195 -21.45 0.56 -12.01
C ASP A 195 -22.57 1.07 -11.08
N PHE A 196 -23.14 2.23 -11.40
CA PHE A 196 -24.28 2.80 -10.69
C PHE A 196 -25.57 2.56 -11.48
N ASP A 197 -26.54 1.88 -10.88
CA ASP A 197 -27.84 1.58 -11.49
C ASP A 197 -28.90 2.59 -11.00
N PRO A 198 -29.32 3.58 -11.81
CA PRO A 198 -30.26 4.59 -11.41
C PRO A 198 -31.71 4.09 -11.28
N THR A 199 -31.99 2.81 -11.60
CA THR A 199 -33.34 2.26 -11.48
C THR A 199 -33.85 2.39 -10.05
N PRO A 200 -35.07 2.95 -9.83
CA PRO A 200 -35.65 3.05 -8.50
C PRO A 200 -35.71 1.70 -7.77
N GLY A 201 -35.15 1.65 -6.56
CA GLY A 201 -35.00 0.44 -5.76
C GLY A 201 -33.68 -0.30 -5.97
N ALA A 202 -32.89 0.00 -7.02
CA ALA A 202 -31.52 -0.46 -7.17
C ALA A 202 -30.55 0.46 -6.38
N ASP A 203 -30.01 1.51 -7.00
CA ASP A 203 -29.11 2.44 -6.32
C ASP A 203 -29.75 3.81 -6.02
N THR A 204 -30.98 4.03 -6.50
CA THR A 204 -31.75 5.25 -6.20
C THR A 204 -33.09 4.90 -5.56
N TRP A 205 -33.69 5.85 -4.85
CA TRP A 205 -35.05 5.68 -4.35
C TRP A 205 -36.10 6.24 -5.33
N ASP A 206 -35.74 7.20 -6.19
CA ASP A 206 -36.67 7.88 -7.09
C ASP A 206 -36.17 8.00 -8.55
N GLY A 207 -35.04 7.40 -8.89
CA GLY A 207 -34.42 7.49 -10.22
C GLY A 207 -33.39 8.62 -10.38
N ILE A 208 -33.16 9.42 -9.32
CA ILE A 208 -32.21 10.55 -9.31
C ILE A 208 -31.35 10.50 -8.04
N HIS A 209 -32.00 10.35 -6.88
CA HIS A 209 -31.33 10.45 -5.59
C HIS A 209 -30.92 9.07 -5.08
N PRO A 210 -29.71 8.94 -4.57
CA PRO A 210 -29.20 7.67 -4.04
C PRO A 210 -30.03 7.14 -2.87
N ASN A 211 -30.28 5.84 -2.86
CA ASN A 211 -30.71 5.09 -1.68
C ASN A 211 -29.48 4.54 -0.93
N ALA A 212 -29.70 3.69 0.07
CA ALA A 212 -28.62 3.11 0.87
C ALA A 212 -27.53 2.39 0.05
N SER A 213 -27.90 1.73 -1.07
CA SER A 213 -26.94 1.08 -2.00
C SER A 213 -26.12 2.11 -2.76
N GLY A 214 -26.77 3.12 -3.35
CA GLY A 214 -26.12 4.19 -4.09
C GLY A 214 -25.21 5.04 -3.21
N GLU A 215 -25.67 5.40 -2.00
CA GLU A 215 -24.84 6.11 -1.01
C GLU A 215 -23.56 5.32 -0.65
N GLU A 216 -23.66 3.99 -0.50
CA GLU A 216 -22.54 3.12 -0.21
C GLU A 216 -21.54 3.08 -1.37
N LYS A 217 -22.01 3.00 -2.63
CA LYS A 217 -21.17 3.06 -3.82
C LYS A 217 -20.44 4.40 -3.92
N MET A 218 -21.17 5.51 -3.75
CA MET A 218 -20.55 6.85 -3.76
C MET A 218 -19.52 7.01 -2.65
N ALA A 219 -19.82 6.58 -1.42
CA ALA A 219 -18.90 6.64 -0.30
C ALA A 219 -17.61 5.86 -0.54
N LYS A 220 -17.69 4.67 -1.15
CA LYS A 220 -16.50 3.87 -1.50
C LYS A 220 -15.60 4.58 -2.50
N ARG A 221 -16.17 5.21 -3.53
CA ARG A 221 -15.40 5.93 -4.55
C ARG A 221 -14.74 7.19 -3.98
N TRP A 222 -15.48 7.94 -3.14
CA TRP A 222 -14.91 9.06 -2.42
C TRP A 222 -13.76 8.62 -1.50
N LEU A 223 -13.96 7.56 -0.71
CA LEU A 223 -12.89 7.01 0.14
C LEU A 223 -11.66 6.66 -0.68
N GLN A 224 -11.84 5.92 -1.80
CA GLN A 224 -10.74 5.52 -2.65
C GLN A 224 -9.97 6.74 -3.18
N ALA A 225 -10.66 7.77 -3.66
CA ALA A 225 -10.01 9.00 -4.12
C ALA A 225 -9.28 9.73 -2.99
N ILE A 226 -9.88 9.84 -1.80
CA ILE A 226 -9.23 10.45 -0.63
C ILE A 226 -7.98 9.67 -0.25
N MET A 227 -8.06 8.35 -0.16
CA MET A 227 -6.93 7.51 0.26
C MET A 227 -5.78 7.54 -0.75
N ASN A 228 -6.09 7.56 -2.04
CA ASN A 228 -5.07 7.50 -3.09
C ASN A 228 -4.41 8.85 -3.40
N GLU A 229 -5.17 9.95 -3.29
CA GLU A 229 -4.77 11.23 -3.86
C GLU A 229 -4.57 12.33 -2.82
N VAL A 230 -5.18 12.19 -1.65
CA VAL A 230 -5.12 13.20 -0.58
C VAL A 230 -4.31 12.72 0.59
N ILE A 231 -4.68 11.56 1.12
CA ILE A 231 -3.88 10.86 2.09
C ILE A 231 -2.86 10.09 1.27
N VAL A 232 -2.04 10.83 0.50
CA VAL A 232 -0.91 10.21 -0.17
C VAL A 232 -0.17 9.48 0.93
N PRO A 233 -0.08 8.15 0.92
CA PRO A 233 0.86 7.51 1.80
C PRO A 233 2.19 8.17 1.50
N LEU A 234 2.82 8.77 2.50
CA LEU A 234 4.28 8.82 2.48
C LEU A 234 4.71 7.48 1.90
N PRO A 235 5.63 7.46 0.89
CA PRO A 235 5.99 6.24 0.19
C PRO A 235 6.16 5.16 1.24
N VAL A 236 5.44 4.07 1.11
CA VAL A 236 5.22 2.99 2.10
C VAL A 236 5.97 3.26 3.39
N GLU A 237 5.28 3.63 4.44
CA GLU A 237 5.93 3.81 5.73
C GLU A 237 6.37 2.42 6.16
N LEU A 238 7.63 2.09 5.75
CA LEU A 238 8.29 0.92 6.29
C LEU A 238 8.35 1.12 7.80
N SER A 239 7.43 0.52 8.50
CA SER A 239 7.41 0.56 9.97
C SER A 239 8.66 -0.11 10.54
N ALA A 240 9.25 -1.05 9.78
CA ALA A 240 10.52 -1.68 10.08
C ALA A 240 11.21 -2.16 8.80
N PHE A 241 12.55 -2.02 8.73
CA PHE A 241 13.41 -2.73 7.78
C PHE A 241 14.69 -3.10 8.48
N ASN A 242 14.96 -4.41 8.57
CA ASN A 242 16.08 -4.99 9.29
C ASN A 242 16.81 -6.02 8.42
N ALA A 243 18.13 -6.11 8.62
CA ALA A 243 18.98 -7.12 8.03
C ALA A 243 19.81 -7.79 9.12
N ARG A 244 19.86 -9.13 9.12
CA ARG A 244 20.69 -9.88 10.08
C ARG A 244 21.39 -11.05 9.40
N SER A 245 22.66 -11.27 9.78
CA SER A 245 23.42 -12.43 9.32
C SER A 245 22.83 -13.72 9.92
N THR A 246 22.70 -14.74 9.07
CA THR A 246 22.29 -16.08 9.48
C THR A 246 23.47 -16.94 9.89
N LEU A 247 23.24 -17.99 10.67
CA LEU A 247 24.28 -18.96 11.04
C LEU A 247 24.86 -19.69 9.82
N GLN A 248 24.09 -19.82 8.73
CA GLN A 248 24.50 -20.45 7.48
C GLN A 248 25.27 -19.50 6.55
N GLY A 249 25.54 -18.26 6.99
CA GLY A 249 26.34 -17.27 6.23
C GLY A 249 25.55 -16.52 5.15
N GLY A 250 24.22 -16.52 5.22
CA GLY A 250 23.35 -15.64 4.44
C GLY A 250 22.91 -14.40 5.23
N VAL A 251 22.06 -13.57 4.62
CA VAL A 251 21.41 -12.44 5.27
C VAL A 251 19.90 -12.61 5.21
N LEU A 252 19.26 -12.60 6.37
CA LEU A 252 17.80 -12.51 6.47
C LEU A 252 17.41 -11.05 6.53
N LEU A 253 16.55 -10.67 5.62
CA LEU A 253 15.91 -9.36 5.51
C LEU A 253 14.45 -9.50 5.96
N GLU A 254 14.01 -8.60 6.82
CA GLU A 254 12.65 -8.56 7.35
C GLU A 254 12.16 -7.11 7.31
N TRP A 255 10.97 -6.89 6.74
CA TRP A 255 10.36 -5.57 6.72
C TRP A 255 8.85 -5.63 6.92
N GLN A 256 8.31 -4.53 7.38
CA GLN A 256 6.88 -4.36 7.59
C GLN A 256 6.43 -3.04 6.99
N THR A 257 5.25 -3.06 6.41
CA THR A 257 4.53 -1.87 5.95
C THR A 257 3.33 -1.62 6.85
N ALA A 258 3.07 -0.37 7.17
CA ALA A 258 1.85 0.02 7.88
C ALA A 258 0.65 0.02 6.92
N SER A 259 0.89 0.46 5.69
CA SER A 259 -0.07 0.43 4.57
C SER A 259 0.70 0.32 3.26
N GLU A 260 0.03 -0.09 2.20
CA GLU A 260 0.56 -0.08 0.83
C GLU A 260 -0.45 0.56 -0.11
N THR A 261 0.03 1.31 -1.10
CA THR A 261 -0.80 1.86 -2.16
C THR A 261 -0.16 1.52 -3.49
N ASN A 262 -0.94 0.89 -4.37
CA ASN A 262 -0.53 0.50 -5.72
C ASN A 262 0.76 -0.32 -5.80
N ASN A 263 1.25 -0.86 -4.69
CA ASN A 263 2.52 -1.56 -4.62
C ASN A 263 2.50 -2.86 -5.43
N ALA A 264 3.17 -2.87 -6.58
CA ALA A 264 3.31 -4.06 -7.41
C ALA A 264 4.30 -5.05 -6.77
N TYR A 265 5.48 -4.56 -6.37
CA TYR A 265 6.54 -5.37 -5.76
C TYR A 265 7.61 -4.52 -5.09
N PHE A 266 8.41 -5.17 -4.24
CA PHE A 266 9.67 -4.67 -3.71
C PHE A 266 10.84 -5.29 -4.47
N GLU A 267 11.76 -4.49 -5.01
CA GLU A 267 13.10 -4.92 -5.39
C GLU A 267 13.98 -4.89 -4.14
N VAL A 268 14.49 -6.05 -3.73
CA VAL A 268 15.53 -6.14 -2.72
C VAL A 268 16.85 -5.85 -3.41
N GLN A 269 17.55 -4.82 -2.97
CA GLN A 269 18.81 -4.39 -3.57
C GLN A 269 19.95 -4.51 -2.56
N ARG A 270 21.12 -5.00 -3.02
CA ARG A 270 22.33 -5.19 -2.23
C ARG A 270 23.49 -4.37 -2.79
N SER A 271 24.36 -3.89 -1.90
CA SER A 271 25.64 -3.26 -2.24
C SER A 271 26.76 -3.73 -1.30
N GLN A 272 28.00 -3.73 -1.79
CA GLN A 272 29.21 -3.93 -0.98
C GLN A 272 29.83 -2.60 -0.52
N THR A 273 29.52 -1.51 -1.20
CA THR A 273 30.09 -0.17 -0.94
C THR A 273 29.12 0.77 -0.24
N GLY A 274 27.80 0.50 -0.36
CA GLY A 274 26.74 1.41 0.05
C GLY A 274 26.30 2.41 -1.04
N GLU A 275 26.93 2.38 -2.21
CA GLU A 275 26.65 3.29 -3.34
C GLU A 275 26.05 2.51 -4.53
N ASP A 276 26.74 1.51 -5.05
CA ASP A 276 26.28 0.73 -6.19
C ASP A 276 25.40 -0.44 -5.73
N PHE A 277 24.09 -0.33 -5.98
CA PHE A 277 23.11 -1.33 -5.57
C PHE A 277 22.66 -2.18 -6.76
N GLU A 278 22.70 -3.51 -6.60
CA GLU A 278 22.17 -4.50 -7.54
C GLU A 278 20.90 -5.15 -7.02
N GLU A 279 19.95 -5.45 -7.91
CA GLU A 279 18.75 -6.23 -7.56
C GLU A 279 19.12 -7.67 -7.28
N VAL A 280 18.76 -8.19 -6.10
CA VAL A 280 18.99 -9.59 -5.70
C VAL A 280 17.70 -10.40 -5.62
N ALA A 281 16.55 -9.75 -5.51
CA ALA A 281 15.23 -10.39 -5.53
C ALA A 281 14.10 -9.40 -5.79
N ARG A 282 12.96 -9.96 -6.22
CA ARG A 282 11.66 -9.28 -6.25
C ARG A 282 10.65 -10.00 -5.38
N ILE A 283 9.98 -9.25 -4.52
CA ILE A 283 8.95 -9.76 -3.61
C ILE A 283 7.66 -9.05 -3.94
N LYS A 284 6.62 -9.81 -4.29
CA LYS A 284 5.31 -9.26 -4.67
C LYS A 284 4.73 -8.43 -3.52
N GLY A 285 4.27 -7.21 -3.83
CA GLY A 285 3.54 -6.34 -2.93
C GLY A 285 2.09 -6.76 -2.73
N ALA A 286 1.42 -6.17 -1.76
CA ALA A 286 0.01 -6.42 -1.45
C ALA A 286 -0.97 -5.54 -2.27
N GLY A 287 -0.45 -4.73 -3.20
CA GLY A 287 -1.25 -3.79 -3.97
C GLY A 287 -1.65 -2.58 -3.13
N THR A 288 -2.94 -2.37 -2.93
CA THR A 288 -3.46 -1.32 -2.03
C THR A 288 -4.10 -1.96 -0.81
N THR A 289 -3.56 -1.67 0.37
CA THR A 289 -4.06 -2.15 1.65
C THR A 289 -3.71 -1.19 2.79
N VAL A 290 -4.62 -1.02 3.73
CA VAL A 290 -4.42 -0.28 4.98
C VAL A 290 -4.10 -1.23 6.15
N VAL A 291 -3.99 -2.54 5.87
CA VAL A 291 -3.62 -3.54 6.87
C VAL A 291 -2.11 -3.74 6.82
N PRO A 292 -1.40 -3.68 7.96
CA PRO A 292 0.03 -3.94 8.01
C PRO A 292 0.42 -5.26 7.36
N GLN A 293 1.47 -5.24 6.54
CA GLN A 293 2.02 -6.42 5.88
C GLN A 293 3.42 -6.73 6.40
N SER A 294 3.79 -8.00 6.41
CA SER A 294 5.12 -8.45 6.82
C SER A 294 5.76 -9.28 5.73
N TYR A 295 7.01 -9.00 5.43
CA TYR A 295 7.77 -9.63 4.36
C TYR A 295 9.09 -10.14 4.87
N THR A 296 9.57 -11.21 4.25
CA THR A 296 10.89 -11.78 4.53
C THR A 296 11.59 -12.20 3.25
N TYR A 297 12.90 -12.05 3.22
CA TYR A 297 13.75 -12.60 2.15
C TYR A 297 15.08 -13.04 2.72
N THR A 298 15.62 -14.18 2.25
CA THR A 298 16.95 -14.65 2.64
C THR A 298 17.89 -14.59 1.45
N ASP A 299 18.87 -13.70 1.50
CA ASP A 299 19.96 -13.66 0.55
C ASP A 299 21.00 -14.72 0.92
N SER A 300 20.89 -15.89 0.28
CA SER A 300 21.83 -17.01 0.47
C SER A 300 23.14 -16.81 -0.29
N ALA A 301 23.18 -15.88 -1.25
CA ALA A 301 24.36 -15.52 -2.03
C ALA A 301 25.20 -14.40 -1.39
N ALA A 302 24.82 -13.93 -0.19
CA ALA A 302 25.54 -12.92 0.54
C ALA A 302 27.00 -13.37 0.81
N THR A 303 27.96 -12.51 0.47
CA THR A 303 29.39 -12.73 0.72
C THR A 303 29.80 -12.21 2.09
N ALA A 304 30.93 -12.75 2.62
CA ALA A 304 31.48 -12.25 3.88
C ALA A 304 31.98 -10.79 3.73
N GLY A 305 31.74 -9.99 4.76
CA GLY A 305 32.09 -8.58 4.77
C GLY A 305 30.92 -7.71 5.21
N THR A 306 31.09 -6.41 5.07
CA THR A 306 29.99 -5.45 5.28
C THR A 306 29.12 -5.39 4.03
N LEU A 307 27.83 -5.64 4.18
CA LEU A 307 26.85 -5.55 3.09
C LEU A 307 25.79 -4.50 3.47
N TYR A 308 25.30 -3.82 2.46
CA TYR A 308 24.27 -2.81 2.55
C TYR A 308 23.05 -3.26 1.75
N TYR A 309 21.87 -3.09 2.33
CA TYR A 309 20.61 -3.43 1.68
C TYR A 309 19.66 -2.26 1.70
N ARG A 310 18.87 -2.14 0.65
CA ARG A 310 17.73 -1.24 0.57
C ARG A 310 16.59 -1.92 -0.18
N LEU A 311 15.39 -1.41 0.03
CA LEU A 311 14.22 -1.80 -0.74
C LEU A 311 13.91 -0.69 -1.74
N LYS A 312 13.58 -1.05 -2.96
CA LYS A 312 12.95 -0.17 -3.92
C LYS A 312 11.55 -0.72 -4.16
N GLN A 313 10.55 0.00 -3.65
CA GLN A 313 9.16 -0.25 -3.97
C GLN A 313 8.91 0.19 -5.40
N VAL A 314 8.13 -0.59 -6.15
CA VAL A 314 7.68 -0.26 -7.50
C VAL A 314 6.18 -0.43 -7.55
N ASP A 315 5.50 0.63 -7.92
CA ASP A 315 4.05 0.69 -8.02
C ASP A 315 3.56 0.17 -9.38
N THR A 316 2.27 -0.07 -9.50
CA THR A 316 1.65 -0.63 -10.71
C THR A 316 1.75 0.29 -11.92
N ASP A 317 1.94 1.60 -11.72
CA ASP A 317 2.17 2.60 -12.75
C ASP A 317 3.65 2.80 -13.12
N GLY A 318 4.56 2.07 -12.43
CA GLY A 318 6.01 2.14 -12.63
C GLY A 318 6.73 3.21 -11.81
N THR A 319 6.03 4.02 -11.02
CA THR A 319 6.67 4.90 -10.04
C THR A 319 7.42 4.10 -8.99
N SER A 320 8.45 4.66 -8.39
CA SER A 320 9.24 3.90 -7.42
C SER A 320 9.79 4.76 -6.29
N HIS A 321 9.90 4.15 -5.11
CA HIS A 321 10.43 4.75 -3.89
C HIS A 321 11.52 3.89 -3.27
N ILE A 322 12.57 4.53 -2.73
CA ILE A 322 13.72 3.83 -2.14
C ILE A 322 13.69 4.02 -0.62
N SER A 323 13.86 2.92 0.11
CA SER A 323 13.94 2.92 1.58
C SER A 323 15.26 3.47 2.09
N LYS A 324 15.35 3.69 3.41
CA LYS A 324 16.65 3.81 4.08
C LYS A 324 17.51 2.58 3.82
N VAL A 325 18.85 2.78 3.84
CA VAL A 325 19.82 1.70 3.74
C VAL A 325 20.03 1.07 5.12
N VAL A 326 20.05 -0.26 5.18
CA VAL A 326 20.45 -1.01 6.38
C VAL A 326 21.78 -1.72 6.12
N GLN A 327 22.65 -1.77 7.14
CA GLN A 327 23.96 -2.38 7.06
C GLN A 327 23.98 -3.67 7.89
N VAL A 328 24.66 -4.69 7.38
CA VAL A 328 24.85 -5.95 8.09
C VAL A 328 26.29 -6.45 7.93
N GLN A 329 26.86 -6.97 9.01
CA GLN A 329 28.17 -7.64 8.98
C GLN A 329 27.96 -9.14 8.79
N VAL A 330 28.37 -9.66 7.65
CA VAL A 330 28.34 -11.09 7.36
C VAL A 330 29.70 -11.67 7.75
N LYS A 331 29.71 -12.60 8.70
CA LYS A 331 30.92 -13.32 9.07
C LYS A 331 31.28 -14.31 7.97
N ALA A 332 32.58 -14.43 7.68
CA ALA A 332 33.03 -15.51 6.82
C ALA A 332 32.58 -16.86 7.40
N ARG A 333 32.03 -17.73 6.55
CA ARG A 333 31.73 -19.11 6.95
C ARG A 333 33.02 -19.71 7.46
N SER A 334 33.04 -20.17 8.71
CA SER A 334 34.21 -20.92 9.20
C SER A 334 34.31 -22.21 8.42
N GLN A 335 35.39 -22.33 7.65
CA GLN A 335 35.74 -23.62 7.03
C GLN A 335 36.10 -24.58 8.15
N SER A 336 35.36 -25.64 8.34
CA SER A 336 35.60 -26.55 9.43
C SER A 336 35.42 -28.02 8.99
N LEU A 337 36.40 -28.81 9.31
CA LEU A 337 36.30 -30.28 9.29
C LEU A 337 36.01 -30.74 10.70
N MET A 338 34.87 -31.36 10.91
CA MET A 338 34.51 -32.02 12.15
C MET A 338 34.49 -33.52 11.98
N VAL A 339 35.06 -34.23 12.93
CA VAL A 339 34.99 -35.68 13.03
C VAL A 339 34.45 -36.01 14.41
N TYR A 340 33.31 -36.67 14.44
CA TYR A 340 32.67 -37.01 15.70
C TYR A 340 32.08 -38.43 15.71
N PRO A 341 32.09 -39.12 16.87
CA PRO A 341 32.77 -38.70 18.07
C PRO A 341 34.29 -38.61 17.91
N THR A 342 34.97 -37.73 18.62
CA THR A 342 36.44 -37.59 18.62
C THR A 342 37.15 -38.76 19.28
N SER A 343 36.42 -39.53 20.11
CA SER A 343 36.80 -40.85 20.65
C SER A 343 35.61 -41.78 20.47
N SER A 344 35.81 -42.95 19.87
CA SER A 344 34.75 -43.88 19.53
C SER A 344 35.07 -45.33 19.99
N ARG A 345 34.05 -45.94 20.58
CA ARG A 345 33.92 -47.41 20.76
C ARG A 345 32.77 -47.94 19.90
N GLY A 346 32.13 -47.06 19.15
CA GLY A 346 30.94 -47.35 18.35
C GLY A 346 31.25 -47.89 16.96
N GLN A 347 30.19 -48.20 16.23
CA GLN A 347 30.28 -48.81 14.89
C GLN A 347 30.75 -47.85 13.80
N HIS A 348 30.72 -46.56 14.01
CA HIS A 348 31.12 -45.55 13.00
C HIS A 348 31.59 -44.25 13.62
N VAL A 349 32.32 -43.46 12.81
CA VAL A 349 32.63 -42.05 13.00
C VAL A 349 32.03 -41.24 11.84
N THR A 350 31.52 -40.06 12.12
CA THR A 350 30.96 -39.16 11.13
C THR A 350 32.03 -38.10 10.77
N VAL A 351 32.28 -37.93 9.50
CA VAL A 351 33.11 -36.87 8.94
C VAL A 351 32.18 -35.85 8.33
N HIS A 352 32.24 -34.58 8.80
CA HIS A 352 31.44 -33.48 8.32
C HIS A 352 32.36 -32.31 7.97
N LEU A 353 32.35 -31.91 6.68
CA LEU A 353 33.09 -30.77 6.17
C LEU A 353 32.13 -29.68 5.74
N GLN A 354 32.35 -28.45 6.24
CA GLN A 354 31.79 -27.25 5.68
C GLN A 354 32.85 -26.50 4.88
N HIS A 355 32.67 -26.41 3.55
CA HIS A 355 33.59 -25.80 2.61
C HIS A 355 32.98 -24.53 1.99
N HIS A 356 33.86 -23.57 1.64
CA HIS A 356 33.44 -22.22 1.20
C HIS A 356 33.03 -22.14 -0.26
N GLN A 357 33.56 -23.00 -1.09
CA GLN A 357 33.33 -23.03 -2.53
C GLN A 357 32.32 -24.11 -2.89
N SER A 358 31.49 -23.85 -3.90
CA SER A 358 30.58 -24.83 -4.46
C SER A 358 31.39 -25.85 -5.27
N THR A 359 32.01 -26.78 -4.58
CA THR A 359 32.57 -28.01 -5.21
C THR A 359 31.53 -29.11 -5.15
N GLU A 360 31.34 -29.83 -6.25
CA GLU A 360 30.32 -30.87 -6.33
C GLU A 360 30.72 -32.13 -5.54
N VAL A 361 32.00 -32.37 -5.38
CA VAL A 361 32.54 -33.59 -4.76
C VAL A 361 33.75 -33.32 -3.87
N ALA A 362 33.91 -34.12 -2.83
CA ALA A 362 35.09 -34.16 -1.98
C ALA A 362 35.69 -35.59 -1.94
N GLN A 363 36.95 -35.68 -1.53
CA GLN A 363 37.63 -36.94 -1.26
C GLN A 363 37.94 -37.04 0.22
N VAL A 364 37.71 -38.19 0.82
CA VAL A 364 38.02 -38.48 2.23
C VAL A 364 39.06 -39.59 2.31
N HIS A 365 40.17 -39.33 2.97
CA HIS A 365 41.24 -40.28 3.22
C HIS A 365 41.45 -40.43 4.73
N VAL A 366 41.57 -41.64 5.21
CA VAL A 366 41.92 -41.95 6.61
C VAL A 366 43.22 -42.66 6.71
N TYR A 367 44.06 -42.16 7.57
CA TYR A 367 45.41 -42.71 7.77
C TYR A 367 45.59 -43.16 9.23
N THR A 368 46.40 -44.19 9.45
CA THR A 368 46.90 -44.49 10.79
C THR A 368 47.91 -43.41 11.24
N LYS A 369 48.30 -43.40 12.50
CA LYS A 369 49.32 -42.47 13.03
C LYS A 369 50.67 -42.61 12.37
N GLU A 370 50.96 -43.80 11.79
CA GLU A 370 52.18 -44.11 11.03
C GLU A 370 52.09 -43.64 9.55
N GLY A 371 51.00 -43.05 9.12
CA GLY A 371 50.80 -42.55 7.78
C GLY A 371 50.27 -43.58 6.76
N LYS A 372 49.89 -44.76 7.20
CA LYS A 372 49.31 -45.78 6.31
C LYS A 372 47.87 -45.42 5.98
N LEU A 373 47.52 -45.35 4.68
CA LEU A 373 46.13 -45.17 4.22
C LEU A 373 45.33 -46.45 4.54
N VAL A 374 44.21 -46.31 5.25
CA VAL A 374 43.35 -47.41 5.68
C VAL A 374 41.91 -47.31 5.18
N HIS A 375 41.47 -46.13 4.79
CA HIS A 375 40.15 -45.93 4.18
C HIS A 375 40.23 -44.78 3.17
N LYS A 376 39.54 -44.93 2.04
CA LYS A 376 39.47 -43.93 0.96
C LYS A 376 38.06 -43.89 0.40
N LEU A 377 37.48 -42.69 0.35
CA LEU A 377 36.24 -42.42 -0.33
C LEU A 377 36.51 -41.33 -1.38
N GLU A 378 36.27 -41.62 -2.64
CA GLU A 378 36.35 -40.68 -3.75
C GLU A 378 34.94 -40.25 -4.14
N ASN A 379 34.77 -39.04 -4.62
CA ASN A 379 33.49 -38.49 -5.11
C ASN A 379 32.38 -38.43 -4.06
N LEU A 380 32.69 -38.02 -2.83
CA LEU A 380 31.67 -37.71 -1.85
C LEU A 380 30.85 -36.51 -2.33
N PRO A 381 29.55 -36.68 -2.64
CA PRO A 381 28.75 -35.58 -3.12
C PRO A 381 28.50 -34.56 -2.01
N GLY A 382 28.52 -33.30 -2.37
CA GLY A 382 28.21 -32.17 -1.47
C GLY A 382 26.93 -31.46 -1.86
N ASN A 383 26.30 -30.79 -0.89
CA ASN A 383 25.21 -29.90 -1.12
C ASN A 383 25.54 -28.52 -0.53
N ASN A 384 25.62 -27.49 -1.37
CA ASN A 384 25.95 -26.11 -0.97
C ASN A 384 27.23 -26.01 -0.13
N GLY A 385 28.27 -26.78 -0.48
CA GLY A 385 29.55 -26.83 0.24
C GLY A 385 29.54 -27.63 1.54
N ILE A 386 28.51 -28.41 1.81
CA ILE A 386 28.43 -29.32 2.96
C ILE A 386 28.61 -30.73 2.48
N PHE A 387 29.61 -31.43 3.04
CA PHE A 387 29.90 -32.82 2.81
C PHE A 387 29.79 -33.61 4.08
N SER A 388 29.14 -34.76 4.05
CA SER A 388 29.01 -35.60 5.24
C SER A 388 29.06 -37.08 4.85
N THR A 389 29.82 -37.86 5.60
CA THR A 389 29.88 -39.30 5.43
C THR A 389 30.11 -39.98 6.77
N ARG A 390 29.80 -41.28 6.82
CA ARG A 390 30.10 -42.17 7.94
C ARG A 390 31.18 -43.15 7.53
N ILE A 391 32.19 -43.34 8.37
CA ILE A 391 33.24 -44.35 8.23
C ILE A 391 32.96 -45.44 9.25
N LEU A 392 32.80 -46.66 8.79
CA LEU A 392 32.58 -47.79 9.66
C LEU A 392 33.90 -48.15 10.37
N THR A 393 33.86 -48.34 11.67
CA THR A 393 35.05 -48.61 12.49
C THR A 393 35.62 -50.00 12.24
N GLU A 394 34.82 -50.94 11.74
CA GLU A 394 35.27 -52.26 11.28
C GLU A 394 36.16 -52.22 10.05
N GLU A 395 36.09 -51.16 9.23
CA GLU A 395 36.96 -50.95 8.06
C GLU A 395 38.33 -50.42 8.48
N LEU A 396 38.52 -50.09 9.76
CA LEU A 396 39.77 -49.58 10.30
C LEU A 396 40.58 -50.71 11.00
N HIS A 397 41.90 -50.59 10.99
CA HIS A 397 42.80 -51.65 11.44
C HIS A 397 43.00 -51.71 12.95
N GLY A 398 41.94 -51.60 13.76
CA GLY A 398 41.97 -51.74 15.20
C GLY A 398 42.01 -50.43 15.99
N ALA A 399 42.20 -50.54 17.29
CA ALA A 399 42.27 -49.35 18.17
C ALA A 399 43.52 -48.50 17.88
N GLY A 400 43.35 -47.18 17.93
CA GLY A 400 44.45 -46.25 17.66
C GLY A 400 43.99 -44.84 17.30
N ILE A 401 44.98 -43.99 17.01
CA ILE A 401 44.75 -42.63 16.51
C ILE A 401 44.69 -42.65 14.99
N TYR A 402 43.66 -42.06 14.44
CA TYR A 402 43.47 -41.93 12.99
C TYR A 402 43.45 -40.47 12.59
N LEU A 403 44.06 -40.15 11.43
CA LEU A 403 44.07 -38.85 10.80
C LEU A 403 43.06 -38.89 9.63
N VAL A 404 42.07 -38.05 9.65
CA VAL A 404 41.16 -37.85 8.53
C VAL A 404 41.63 -36.64 7.72
N ARG A 405 41.80 -36.84 6.42
CA ARG A 405 42.11 -35.79 5.44
C ARG A 405 40.98 -35.70 4.43
N VAL A 406 40.40 -34.51 4.27
CA VAL A 406 39.36 -34.25 3.27
C VAL A 406 39.89 -33.24 2.26
N VAL A 407 39.78 -33.58 0.98
CA VAL A 407 40.15 -32.71 -0.13
C VAL A 407 38.87 -32.26 -0.82
N ALA A 408 38.65 -30.96 -0.89
CA ALA A 408 37.50 -30.36 -1.56
C ALA A 408 38.01 -29.19 -2.42
N GLY A 409 37.91 -29.31 -3.74
CA GLY A 409 38.53 -28.38 -4.68
C GLY A 409 40.07 -28.32 -4.47
N ASP A 410 40.59 -27.12 -4.31
CA ASP A 410 42.00 -26.81 -4.06
C ASP A 410 42.39 -26.84 -2.56
N LYS A 411 41.44 -27.09 -1.67
CA LYS A 411 41.63 -27.06 -0.23
C LYS A 411 41.73 -28.44 0.39
N VAL A 412 42.59 -28.51 1.42
CA VAL A 412 42.81 -29.73 2.20
C VAL A 412 42.54 -29.44 3.66
N TYR A 413 41.70 -30.28 4.24
CA TYR A 413 41.31 -30.22 5.66
C TYR A 413 41.82 -31.46 6.37
N SER A 414 42.20 -31.31 7.64
CA SER A 414 42.66 -32.46 8.43
C SER A 414 42.06 -32.39 9.84
N SER A 415 41.67 -33.53 10.37
CA SER A 415 41.23 -33.73 11.73
C SER A 415 41.66 -35.11 12.22
N LYS A 416 41.51 -35.37 13.52
CA LYS A 416 41.88 -36.68 14.12
C LYS A 416 40.77 -37.21 14.98
N PHE A 417 40.69 -38.52 15.11
CA PHE A 417 39.87 -39.20 16.10
C PHE A 417 40.61 -40.39 16.69
N VAL A 418 40.12 -40.89 17.81
CA VAL A 418 40.66 -42.05 18.52
C VAL A 418 39.61 -43.16 18.44
N LEU A 419 40.05 -44.33 17.98
CA LEU A 419 39.26 -45.56 18.07
C LEU A 419 39.74 -46.34 19.30
N GLU A 420 38.85 -46.50 20.28
CA GLU A 420 39.08 -47.27 21.49
C GLU A 420 38.61 -48.73 21.31
N ARG A 421 39.17 -49.67 22.06
CA ARG A 421 38.71 -51.08 22.08
C ARG A 421 37.45 -51.22 22.88
#